data_bc6503b51b0c4c9c0d138231a46fefb4
#
_entry.id   bc6503b51b0c4c9c0d138231a46fefb4
#
_cell.length_a   1.000
_cell.length_b   1.000
_cell.length_c   1.000
_cell.angle_alpha   90.00
_cell.angle_beta   90.00
_cell.angle_gamma   90.00
#
_symmetry.space_group_name_H-M   'P 1'
#
loop_
_entity.id
_entity.type
_entity.pdbx_description
1 polymer ?
#
loop_
_entity_poly.entity_id
_entity_poly.type
_entity_poly.pdbx_seq_one_letter_code
_entity_poly.pdbx_strand_id
1 'polypeptide(L)'
;MARIAGIDIPKNKRGVIALTYIFGIGSSRAVKVLAEAKVDESVKVQDWTDDQIAAIREQVGSFTIEGELRSEVQLNIKRLMDIGCQRGIRHRLGLPLRGQRTKNNSRTRKGKRKTVANKKK
;
A
#
# COMPACT_ATOMS: atom_id res chain seq x y z
N MET A 1 -11.36 -15.14 13.56
CA MET A 1 -10.89 -13.98 12.76
C MET A 1 -9.83 -14.50 11.82
N ALA A 2 -10.00 -14.30 10.50
CA ALA A 2 -8.95 -14.68 9.57
C ALA A 2 -7.80 -13.66 9.67
N ARG A 3 -6.62 -14.11 10.10
CA ARG A 3 -5.40 -13.31 10.15
C ARG A 3 -4.44 -13.81 9.08
N ILE A 4 -4.06 -12.92 8.15
CA ILE A 4 -3.19 -13.23 7.02
C ILE A 4 -2.06 -12.21 7.01
N ALA A 5 -0.81 -12.67 6.91
CA ALA A 5 0.40 -11.82 6.94
C ALA A 5 0.44 -10.85 8.14
N GLY A 6 -0.07 -11.27 9.30
CA GLY A 6 -0.13 -10.44 10.49
C GLY A 6 -1.27 -9.42 10.54
N ILE A 7 -2.09 -9.32 9.49
CA ILE A 7 -3.21 -8.37 9.39
C ILE A 7 -4.53 -9.09 9.63
N ASP A 8 -5.39 -8.48 10.42
CA ASP A 8 -6.75 -8.95 10.65
C ASP A 8 -7.65 -8.54 9.48
N ILE A 9 -8.19 -9.54 8.79
CA ILE A 9 -9.02 -9.34 7.60
C ILE A 9 -10.48 -9.12 8.00
N PRO A 10 -11.16 -8.08 7.46
CA PRO A 10 -12.54 -7.78 7.79
C PRO A 10 -13.50 -8.90 7.33
N LYS A 11 -14.25 -9.48 8.28
CA LYS A 11 -15.13 -10.64 8.06
C LYS A 11 -16.29 -10.37 7.08
N ASN A 12 -16.84 -9.16 7.13
CA ASN A 12 -18.05 -8.80 6.39
C ASN A 12 -17.82 -8.43 4.92
N LYS A 13 -16.57 -8.43 4.47
CA LYS A 13 -16.17 -8.06 3.09
C LYS A 13 -16.02 -9.31 2.23
N ARG A 14 -16.27 -9.14 0.92
CA ARG A 14 -15.93 -10.16 -0.09
C ARG A 14 -14.41 -10.38 -0.12
N GLY A 15 -13.99 -11.60 -0.44
CA GLY A 15 -12.59 -12.02 -0.42
C GLY A 15 -11.66 -11.07 -1.17
N VAL A 16 -12.01 -10.68 -2.39
CA VAL A 16 -11.21 -9.73 -3.20
C VAL A 16 -10.97 -8.41 -2.46
N ILE A 17 -12.04 -7.82 -1.89
CA ILE A 17 -11.93 -6.53 -1.21
C ILE A 17 -11.19 -6.69 0.12
N ALA A 18 -11.43 -7.78 0.82
CA ALA A 18 -10.81 -8.05 2.11
C ALA A 18 -9.29 -8.21 1.99
N LEU A 19 -8.79 -8.88 0.96
CA LEU A 19 -7.35 -9.03 0.71
C LEU A 19 -6.64 -7.71 0.36
N THR A 20 -7.35 -6.74 -0.19
CA THR A 20 -6.75 -5.40 -0.46
C THR A 20 -6.41 -4.60 0.80
N TYR A 21 -6.81 -5.05 1.98
CA TYR A 21 -6.37 -4.46 3.25
C TYR A 21 -4.91 -4.78 3.57
N ILE A 22 -4.33 -5.78 2.91
CA ILE A 22 -2.91 -6.11 3.03
C ILE A 22 -2.11 -5.20 2.11
N PHE A 23 -1.16 -4.44 2.67
CA PHE A 23 -0.30 -3.56 1.88
C PHE A 23 0.56 -4.36 0.90
N GLY A 24 0.41 -4.06 -0.39
CA GLY A 24 1.06 -4.79 -1.49
C GLY A 24 0.12 -5.69 -2.27
N ILE A 25 -1.10 -5.94 -1.78
CA ILE A 25 -2.13 -6.68 -2.50
C ILE A 25 -3.20 -5.71 -2.98
N GLY A 26 -3.26 -5.49 -4.28
CA GLY A 26 -4.33 -4.77 -4.95
C GLY A 26 -5.40 -5.72 -5.47
N SER A 27 -6.46 -5.18 -6.11
CA SER A 27 -7.56 -5.99 -6.67
C SER A 27 -7.07 -7.10 -7.62
N SER A 28 -6.15 -6.79 -8.53
CA SER A 28 -5.63 -7.79 -9.49
C SER A 28 -4.86 -8.93 -8.83
N ARG A 29 -4.05 -8.64 -7.79
CA ARG A 29 -3.36 -9.67 -7.02
C ARG A 29 -4.33 -10.47 -6.16
N ALA A 30 -5.33 -9.82 -5.58
CA ALA A 30 -6.36 -10.48 -4.79
C ALA A 30 -7.15 -11.51 -5.61
N VAL A 31 -7.54 -11.16 -6.84
CA VAL A 31 -8.18 -12.10 -7.78
C VAL A 31 -7.29 -13.30 -8.07
N LYS A 32 -6.01 -13.07 -8.38
CA LYS A 32 -5.05 -14.16 -8.64
C LYS A 32 -4.91 -15.10 -7.45
N VAL A 33 -4.71 -14.55 -6.24
CA VAL A 33 -4.58 -15.33 -5.01
C VAL A 33 -5.81 -16.20 -4.77
N LEU A 34 -7.01 -15.66 -4.94
CA LEU A 34 -8.25 -16.41 -4.76
C LEU A 34 -8.43 -17.48 -5.83
N ALA A 35 -8.09 -17.20 -7.09
CA ALA A 35 -8.14 -18.18 -8.18
C ALA A 35 -7.20 -19.36 -7.93
N GLU A 36 -5.96 -19.10 -7.51
CA GLU A 36 -4.97 -20.12 -7.18
C GLU A 36 -5.34 -20.93 -5.94
N ALA A 37 -5.97 -20.28 -4.94
CA ALA A 37 -6.52 -20.94 -3.76
C ALA A 37 -7.85 -21.65 -4.02
N LYS A 38 -8.41 -21.58 -5.25
CA LYS A 38 -9.71 -22.16 -5.64
C LYS A 38 -10.87 -21.67 -4.79
N VAL A 39 -10.85 -20.39 -4.42
CA VAL A 39 -11.90 -19.73 -3.64
C VAL A 39 -12.64 -18.72 -4.52
N ASP A 40 -13.97 -18.74 -4.48
CA ASP A 40 -14.77 -17.79 -5.24
C ASP A 40 -14.55 -16.35 -4.72
N GLU A 41 -14.41 -15.41 -5.63
CA GLU A 41 -14.18 -14.00 -5.37
C GLU A 41 -15.31 -13.31 -4.59
N SER A 42 -16.54 -13.80 -4.77
CA SER A 42 -17.76 -13.24 -4.18
C SER A 42 -18.00 -13.66 -2.73
N VAL A 43 -17.39 -14.76 -2.29
CA VAL A 43 -17.56 -15.30 -0.95
C VAL A 43 -17.01 -14.35 0.10
N LYS A 44 -17.75 -14.14 1.18
CA LYS A 44 -17.31 -13.33 2.31
C LYS A 44 -16.26 -14.07 3.14
N VAL A 45 -15.36 -13.32 3.78
CA VAL A 45 -14.29 -13.88 4.61
C VAL A 45 -14.83 -14.73 5.77
N GLN A 46 -16.02 -14.42 6.29
CA GLN A 46 -16.63 -15.18 7.37
C GLN A 46 -17.01 -16.61 6.97
N ASP A 47 -17.26 -16.85 5.68
CA ASP A 47 -17.72 -18.11 5.12
C ASP A 47 -16.55 -18.97 4.60
N TRP A 48 -15.30 -18.52 4.80
CA TRP A 48 -14.10 -19.26 4.42
C TRP A 48 -13.83 -20.41 5.39
N THR A 49 -13.46 -21.56 4.85
CA THR A 49 -12.99 -22.70 5.64
C THR A 49 -11.53 -22.51 6.05
N ASP A 50 -11.09 -23.22 7.08
CA ASP A 50 -9.70 -23.15 7.55
C ASP A 50 -8.71 -23.61 6.48
N ASP A 51 -9.06 -24.60 5.65
CA ASP A 51 -8.26 -25.07 4.52
C ASP A 51 -8.09 -23.98 3.45
N GLN A 52 -9.17 -23.27 3.14
CA GLN A 52 -9.11 -22.13 2.21
C GLN A 52 -8.23 -21.00 2.75
N ILE A 53 -8.32 -20.71 4.03
CA ILE A 53 -7.46 -19.70 4.69
C ILE A 53 -6.00 -20.12 4.63
N ALA A 54 -5.69 -21.41 4.83
CA ALA A 54 -4.33 -21.93 4.72
C ALA A 54 -3.79 -21.79 3.29
N ALA A 55 -4.57 -22.18 2.28
CA ALA A 55 -4.21 -22.03 0.87
C ALA A 55 -3.98 -20.54 0.49
N ILE A 56 -4.85 -19.64 0.95
CA ILE A 56 -4.68 -18.19 0.71
C ILE A 56 -3.40 -17.67 1.38
N ARG A 57 -3.07 -18.12 2.59
CA ARG A 57 -1.81 -17.73 3.27
C ARG A 57 -0.58 -18.14 2.50
N GLU A 58 -0.57 -19.34 1.95
CA GLU A 58 0.52 -19.86 1.13
C GLU A 58 0.72 -19.00 -0.11
N GLN A 59 -0.35 -18.70 -0.85
CA GLN A 59 -0.29 -17.86 -2.04
C GLN A 59 0.13 -16.42 -1.74
N VAL A 60 -0.39 -15.85 -0.65
CA VAL A 60 -0.01 -14.50 -0.19
C VAL A 60 1.47 -14.44 0.20
N GLY A 61 2.01 -15.51 0.77
CA GLY A 61 3.43 -15.63 1.14
C GLY A 61 4.40 -15.57 -0.03
N SER A 62 3.95 -15.80 -1.26
CA SER A 62 4.78 -15.67 -2.47
C SER A 62 5.06 -14.22 -2.89
N PHE A 63 4.34 -13.25 -2.32
CA PHE A 63 4.48 -11.83 -2.63
C PHE A 63 5.23 -11.08 -1.54
N THR A 64 6.07 -10.13 -1.93
CA THR A 64 6.61 -9.14 -1.01
C THR A 64 5.50 -8.19 -0.56
N ILE A 65 5.17 -8.21 0.72
CA ILE A 65 4.02 -7.49 1.29
C ILE A 65 4.39 -6.79 2.60
N GLU A 66 3.50 -5.93 3.06
CA GLU A 66 3.55 -5.25 4.37
C GLU A 66 4.93 -4.64 4.72
N GLY A 67 5.55 -5.09 5.79
CA GLY A 67 6.80 -4.51 6.31
C GLY A 67 7.97 -4.63 5.34
N GLU A 68 8.09 -5.76 4.67
CA GLU A 68 9.15 -6.01 3.69
C GLU A 68 9.02 -5.07 2.49
N LEU A 69 7.81 -4.94 1.93
CA LEU A 69 7.54 -4.01 0.83
C LEU A 69 7.74 -2.54 1.24
N ARG A 70 7.35 -2.17 2.47
CA ARG A 70 7.57 -0.81 2.99
C ARG A 70 9.05 -0.50 3.08
N SER A 71 9.85 -1.45 3.58
CA SER A 71 11.31 -1.33 3.67
C SER A 71 11.95 -1.20 2.29
N GLU A 72 11.52 -2.02 1.33
CA GLU A 72 12.00 -1.95 -0.06
C GLU A 72 11.70 -0.57 -0.68
N VAL A 73 10.48 -0.07 -0.54
CA VAL A 73 10.10 1.25 -1.04
C VAL A 73 10.94 2.37 -0.41
N GLN A 74 11.17 2.30 0.90
CA GLN A 74 12.01 3.28 1.60
C GLN A 74 13.47 3.24 1.15
N LEU A 75 14.03 2.03 0.98
CA LEU A 75 15.39 1.85 0.47
C LEU A 75 15.54 2.39 -0.96
N ASN A 76 14.53 2.16 -1.82
CA ASN A 76 14.53 2.70 -3.18
C ASN A 76 14.50 4.23 -3.19
N ILE A 77 13.70 4.86 -2.32
CA ILE A 77 13.68 6.32 -2.17
C ILE A 77 15.01 6.82 -1.63
N LYS A 78 15.57 6.19 -0.60
CA LYS A 78 16.88 6.54 -0.04
C LYS A 78 17.97 6.48 -1.08
N ARG A 79 18.01 5.42 -1.87
CA ARG A 79 18.96 5.27 -2.98
C ARG A 79 18.89 6.45 -3.96
N LEU A 80 17.69 6.89 -4.34
CA LEU A 80 17.51 8.06 -5.23
C LEU A 80 18.06 9.35 -4.59
N MET A 81 17.87 9.51 -3.28
CA MET A 81 18.41 10.67 -2.55
C MET A 81 19.93 10.63 -2.45
N ASP A 82 20.53 9.47 -2.23
CA ASP A 82 21.97 9.28 -2.09
C ASP A 82 22.71 9.50 -3.43
N ILE A 83 22.10 9.05 -4.54
CA ILE A 83 22.60 9.33 -5.90
C ILE A 83 22.53 10.83 -6.24
N GLY A 84 21.70 11.63 -5.55
CA GLY A 84 21.52 13.05 -5.82
C GLY A 84 20.78 13.38 -7.11
N CYS A 85 20.06 12.43 -7.69
CA CYS A 85 19.26 12.66 -8.89
C CYS A 85 18.09 13.63 -8.63
N GLN A 86 17.56 14.26 -9.68
CA GLN A 86 16.46 15.22 -9.55
C GLN A 86 15.26 14.64 -8.77
N ARG A 87 14.89 13.39 -9.02
CA ARG A 87 13.83 12.73 -8.25
C ARG A 87 14.16 12.60 -6.77
N GLY A 88 15.39 12.28 -6.43
CA GLY A 88 15.86 12.22 -5.04
C GLY A 88 15.81 13.58 -4.35
N ILE A 89 16.23 14.66 -5.01
CA ILE A 89 16.10 16.01 -4.49
C ILE A 89 14.64 16.37 -4.25
N ARG A 90 13.75 16.03 -5.18
CA ARG A 90 12.30 16.25 -5.03
C ARG A 90 11.71 15.47 -3.88
N HIS A 91 12.15 14.22 -3.62
CA HIS A 91 11.77 13.45 -2.44
C HIS A 91 12.19 14.14 -1.15
N ARG A 92 13.45 14.64 -1.08
CA ARG A 92 13.98 15.35 0.09
C ARG A 92 13.20 16.62 0.41
N LEU A 93 12.78 17.37 -0.63
CA LEU A 93 12.00 18.60 -0.48
C LEU A 93 10.50 18.36 -0.28
N GLY A 94 10.00 17.12 -0.36
CA GLY A 94 8.58 16.82 -0.28
C GLY A 94 7.75 17.40 -1.44
N LEU A 95 8.34 17.50 -2.63
CA LEU A 95 7.72 18.05 -3.83
C LEU A 95 7.27 16.95 -4.80
N PRO A 96 6.34 17.25 -5.74
CA PRO A 96 5.97 16.32 -6.80
C PRO A 96 7.17 15.89 -7.64
N LEU A 97 7.21 14.60 -8.03
CA LEU A 97 8.38 13.97 -8.65
C LEU A 97 8.35 13.96 -10.18
N ARG A 98 7.15 14.06 -10.77
CA ARG A 98 6.91 13.83 -12.20
C ARG A 98 6.70 15.11 -13.00
N GLY A 99 7.39 16.20 -12.66
CA GLY A 99 7.32 17.46 -13.38
C GLY A 99 6.02 18.26 -13.20
N GLN A 100 5.18 17.91 -12.24
CA GLN A 100 3.95 18.67 -11.95
C GLN A 100 4.29 20.10 -11.49
N ARG A 101 3.40 21.03 -11.82
CA ARG A 101 3.53 22.42 -11.40
C ARG A 101 3.51 22.58 -9.88
N THR A 102 4.40 23.39 -9.34
CA THR A 102 4.52 23.60 -7.88
C THR A 102 3.86 24.89 -7.41
N LYS A 103 3.56 25.83 -8.31
CA LYS A 103 2.87 27.08 -7.99
C LYS A 103 1.39 26.83 -7.60
N ASN A 104 0.84 25.68 -7.97
CA ASN A 104 -0.52 25.25 -7.66
C ASN A 104 -0.59 24.48 -6.32
N ASN A 105 -1.65 23.73 -6.10
CA ASN A 105 -1.93 23.06 -4.83
C ASN A 105 -0.87 22.02 -4.42
N SER A 106 -0.77 20.89 -5.09
CA SER A 106 0.15 19.77 -4.77
C SER A 106 0.18 19.38 -3.28
N ARG A 107 -0.98 19.49 -2.60
CA ARG A 107 -1.08 19.33 -1.14
C ARG A 107 -0.73 17.94 -0.64
N THR A 108 -0.99 16.90 -1.44
CA THR A 108 -0.63 15.52 -1.08
C THR A 108 0.85 15.37 -0.75
N ARG A 109 1.73 16.06 -1.49
CA ARG A 109 3.18 16.02 -1.26
C ARG A 109 3.66 17.10 -0.30
N LYS A 110 3.15 18.32 -0.43
CA LYS A 110 3.54 19.46 0.40
C LYS A 110 2.97 19.41 1.82
N GLY A 111 1.94 18.62 2.06
CA GLY A 111 1.21 18.59 3.32
C GLY A 111 0.22 19.76 3.48
N LYS A 112 -0.34 19.90 4.68
CA LYS A 112 -1.29 20.97 5.01
C LYS A 112 -0.68 22.36 4.83
N ARG A 113 -1.51 23.35 4.53
CA ARG A 113 -1.06 24.75 4.47
C ARG A 113 -0.60 25.20 5.84
N LYS A 114 0.60 25.78 5.91
CA LYS A 114 1.11 26.43 7.11
C LYS A 114 0.81 27.92 7.00
N THR A 115 0.10 28.48 7.97
CA THR A 115 -0.08 29.92 8.08
C THR A 115 1.22 30.55 8.57
N VAL A 116 1.65 31.60 7.90
CA VAL A 116 2.76 32.44 8.39
C VAL A 116 2.13 33.49 9.30
N ALA A 117 2.59 33.57 10.55
CA ALA A 117 2.15 34.61 11.46
C ALA A 117 2.44 35.98 10.85
N ASN A 118 1.43 36.84 10.77
CA ASN A 118 1.63 38.24 10.34
C ASN A 118 2.62 38.89 11.31
N LYS A 119 3.80 39.25 10.83
CA LYS A 119 4.61 40.22 11.55
C LYS A 119 3.79 41.53 11.61
N LYS A 120 3.28 41.87 12.79
CA LYS A 120 2.86 43.24 13.04
C LYS A 120 4.05 44.18 12.73
N LYS A 121 3.87 45.06 11.79
CA LYS A 121 4.77 46.20 11.60
C LYS A 121 4.74 47.08 12.83
#